data_0a26a4824f75e2ef5c5e33f55feb3ca9
#
_entry.id   0a26a4824f75e2ef5c5e33f55feb3ca9
#
_cell.length_a   1.000
_cell.length_b   1.000
_cell.length_c   1.000
_cell.angle_alpha   90.00
_cell.angle_beta   90.00
_cell.angle_gamma   90.00
#
_symmetry.space_group_name_H-M   'P 1'
#
loop_
_entity.id
_entity.type
_entity.pdbx_description
1 polymer ?
#
loop_
_entity_poly.entity_id
_entity_poly.type
_entity_poly.pdbx_seq_one_letter_code
_entity_poly.pdbx_strand_id
1 'polypeptide(L)'
;GGREATIPDAHDKSKKHVPTMLTTDLSLRFDPAYEKISRRFYENPDQFADAFARAWFKLTHRDMGPIARYLGPLVPKETLIWQDPIPAVNHPLIGEPDIAALKAKILASGLSVSQLVSTAWASASTFRGSDKRGGANGARIRLAPQKDWEVNQPAQLKTVLQKLEAIQKEFGKKVSLADLIVLGGCAAVEKAAKDAGVDVKVPFTPGRMDASQEQTDVETFAPLEPRADGFRNYLSGKRQFMAPEEALVDRAQLLKLTAPEMTVLVGGLRVLGANAGQSKHGVFTKKPGTLTNDFFVNLLAMNTQWQPAGSDGVYEGRDPKTNEVKWTGTRVDLIFGSHSQLRALAEVYACNDAKAAFVKDFVAAWDKVMNLDRFDLA
;
A
#
# COMPACT_ATOMS: atom_id res chain seq x y z
N GLY A 1 23.13 -25.49 -44.73
CA GLY A 1 23.91 -24.34 -44.34
C GLY A 1 23.89 -24.16 -42.82
N GLY A 2 24.94 -23.64 -42.27
CA GLY A 2 24.94 -23.18 -40.86
C GLY A 2 25.87 -23.93 -39.90
N ARG A 3 26.65 -24.90 -40.41
CA ARG A 3 27.69 -25.56 -39.60
C ARG A 3 29.11 -25.09 -39.92
N GLU A 4 29.25 -24.10 -40.81
CA GLU A 4 30.56 -23.58 -41.15
C GLU A 4 30.94 -22.44 -40.18
N ALA A 5 32.20 -22.48 -39.74
CA ALA A 5 32.76 -21.43 -38.88
C ALA A 5 33.02 -20.15 -39.74
N THR A 6 32.11 -19.22 -39.69
CA THR A 6 32.14 -17.99 -40.51
C THR A 6 32.41 -16.72 -39.72
N ILE A 7 32.17 -16.73 -38.38
CA ILE A 7 32.34 -15.56 -37.51
C ILE A 7 33.81 -15.46 -37.10
N PRO A 8 34.53 -14.37 -37.40
CA PRO A 8 35.90 -14.13 -36.94
C PRO A 8 35.95 -14.03 -35.41
N ASP A 9 36.98 -14.62 -34.80
CA ASP A 9 37.27 -14.41 -33.39
C ASP A 9 37.65 -12.93 -33.14
N ALA A 10 37.23 -12.36 -31.98
CA ALA A 10 37.46 -10.96 -31.65
C ALA A 10 38.94 -10.62 -31.47
N HIS A 11 39.75 -11.57 -31.03
CA HIS A 11 41.17 -11.40 -30.67
C HIS A 11 42.13 -12.09 -31.63
N ASP A 12 41.72 -13.22 -32.24
CA ASP A 12 42.52 -14.04 -33.12
C ASP A 12 41.85 -14.19 -34.48
N LYS A 13 42.23 -13.32 -35.43
CA LYS A 13 41.66 -13.30 -36.80
C LYS A 13 41.88 -14.60 -37.60
N SER A 14 42.77 -15.48 -37.17
CA SER A 14 42.97 -16.78 -37.80
C SER A 14 41.90 -17.79 -37.42
N LYS A 15 41.19 -17.56 -36.31
CA LYS A 15 40.13 -18.42 -35.82
C LYS A 15 38.75 -17.92 -36.26
N LYS A 16 37.88 -18.89 -36.50
CA LYS A 16 36.48 -18.64 -36.81
C LYS A 16 35.58 -19.51 -35.93
N HIS A 17 34.43 -18.95 -35.57
CA HIS A 17 33.39 -19.61 -34.79
C HIS A 17 32.17 -19.94 -35.66
N VAL A 18 31.48 -21.01 -35.31
CA VAL A 18 30.20 -21.35 -35.92
C VAL A 18 29.13 -20.37 -35.38
N PRO A 19 28.31 -19.74 -36.22
CA PRO A 19 27.19 -18.95 -35.78
C PRO A 19 26.25 -19.79 -34.90
N THR A 20 25.92 -19.29 -33.72
CA THR A 20 24.95 -19.90 -32.81
C THR A 20 23.89 -18.89 -32.43
N MET A 21 22.68 -19.36 -32.23
CA MET A 21 21.56 -18.56 -31.73
C MET A 21 20.90 -19.27 -30.59
N LEU A 22 20.43 -18.52 -29.61
CA LEU A 22 19.61 -19.07 -28.55
C LEU A 22 18.21 -19.40 -29.03
N THR A 23 17.54 -20.33 -28.37
CA THR A 23 16.15 -20.70 -28.70
C THR A 23 15.22 -19.48 -28.63
N THR A 24 15.48 -18.54 -27.70
CA THR A 24 14.76 -17.28 -27.58
C THR A 24 14.93 -16.39 -28.81
N ASP A 25 16.12 -16.34 -29.40
CA ASP A 25 16.38 -15.57 -30.65
C ASP A 25 15.67 -16.22 -31.82
N LEU A 26 15.70 -17.55 -31.88
CA LEU A 26 15.03 -18.33 -32.94
C LEU A 26 13.50 -18.15 -32.87
N SER A 27 12.94 -17.93 -31.72
CA SER A 27 11.49 -17.70 -31.53
C SER A 27 11.03 -16.44 -32.29
N LEU A 28 11.86 -15.41 -32.41
CA LEU A 28 11.54 -14.21 -33.18
C LEU A 28 11.25 -14.49 -34.66
N ARG A 29 11.69 -15.63 -35.17
CA ARG A 29 11.47 -16.06 -36.54
C ARG A 29 10.48 -17.21 -36.68
N PHE A 30 10.43 -18.15 -35.72
CA PHE A 30 9.72 -19.40 -35.87
C PHE A 30 8.44 -19.51 -35.02
N ASP A 31 8.30 -18.67 -33.97
CA ASP A 31 7.03 -18.57 -33.26
C ASP A 31 6.08 -17.66 -34.08
N PRO A 32 4.85 -18.13 -34.40
CA PRO A 32 3.91 -17.40 -35.25
C PRO A 32 3.48 -16.02 -34.68
N ALA A 33 3.50 -15.86 -33.36
CA ALA A 33 3.14 -14.59 -32.73
C ALA A 33 4.28 -13.58 -32.85
N TYR A 34 5.52 -14.01 -32.57
CA TYR A 34 6.70 -13.16 -32.66
C TYR A 34 7.11 -12.87 -34.11
N GLU A 35 6.98 -13.85 -35.00
CA GLU A 35 7.36 -13.70 -36.42
C GLU A 35 6.61 -12.54 -37.09
N LYS A 36 5.32 -12.39 -36.84
CA LYS A 36 4.52 -11.29 -37.39
C LYS A 36 5.08 -9.92 -36.97
N ILE A 37 5.53 -9.81 -35.74
CA ILE A 37 6.09 -8.55 -35.20
C ILE A 37 7.47 -8.30 -35.80
N SER A 38 8.33 -9.32 -35.80
CA SER A 38 9.69 -9.25 -36.36
C SER A 38 9.69 -8.92 -37.85
N ARG A 39 8.79 -9.54 -38.61
CA ARG A 39 8.62 -9.26 -40.05
C ARG A 39 8.15 -7.83 -40.29
N ARG A 40 7.16 -7.35 -39.54
CA ARG A 40 6.70 -5.96 -39.63
C ARG A 40 7.85 -4.99 -39.40
N PHE A 41 8.68 -5.23 -38.41
CA PHE A 41 9.83 -4.36 -38.10
C PHE A 41 10.95 -4.47 -39.15
N TYR A 42 11.15 -5.67 -39.74
CA TYR A 42 12.07 -5.85 -40.86
C TYR A 42 11.63 -5.06 -42.08
N GLU A 43 10.35 -5.10 -42.38
CA GLU A 43 9.76 -4.37 -43.53
C GLU A 43 9.59 -2.87 -43.27
N ASN A 44 9.56 -2.41 -42.02
CA ASN A 44 9.34 -1.04 -41.59
C ASN A 44 10.33 -0.60 -40.51
N PRO A 45 11.61 -0.31 -40.87
CA PRO A 45 12.65 0.04 -39.88
C PRO A 45 12.31 1.24 -38.99
N ASP A 46 11.58 2.24 -39.51
CA ASP A 46 11.16 3.42 -38.74
C ASP A 46 10.18 3.04 -37.62
N GLN A 47 9.27 2.06 -37.86
CA GLN A 47 8.38 1.55 -36.84
C GLN A 47 9.16 0.78 -35.76
N PHE A 48 10.23 0.09 -36.15
CA PHE A 48 11.12 -0.56 -35.18
C PHE A 48 11.82 0.48 -34.30
N ALA A 49 12.37 1.53 -34.89
CA ALA A 49 13.05 2.58 -34.15
C ALA A 49 12.14 3.27 -33.15
N ASP A 50 10.90 3.62 -33.52
CA ASP A 50 9.92 4.22 -32.61
C ASP A 50 9.50 3.25 -31.50
N ALA A 51 9.19 2.01 -31.85
CA ALA A 51 8.79 0.99 -30.87
C ALA A 51 9.92 0.68 -29.86
N PHE A 52 11.17 0.61 -30.35
CA PHE A 52 12.33 0.43 -29.49
C PHE A 52 12.51 1.62 -28.53
N ALA A 53 12.47 2.86 -29.04
CA ALA A 53 12.61 4.05 -28.23
C ALA A 53 11.54 4.13 -27.12
N ARG A 54 10.28 3.81 -27.44
CA ARG A 54 9.18 3.76 -26.48
C ARG A 54 9.35 2.67 -25.43
N ALA A 55 9.77 1.48 -25.86
CA ALA A 55 10.03 0.36 -24.94
C ALA A 55 11.24 0.67 -24.02
N TRP A 56 12.29 1.25 -24.57
CA TRP A 56 13.46 1.69 -23.80
C TRP A 56 13.10 2.78 -22.78
N PHE A 57 12.32 3.77 -23.19
CA PHE A 57 11.82 4.81 -22.29
C PHE A 57 11.00 4.21 -21.15
N LYS A 58 10.06 3.30 -21.46
CA LYS A 58 9.28 2.61 -20.44
C LYS A 58 10.18 1.82 -19.48
N LEU A 59 11.11 1.04 -19.99
CA LEU A 59 12.02 0.23 -19.19
C LEU A 59 12.84 1.08 -18.20
N THR A 60 13.40 2.20 -18.68
CA THR A 60 14.31 3.03 -17.89
C THR A 60 13.60 4.01 -16.96
N HIS A 61 12.28 4.24 -17.12
CA HIS A 61 11.52 5.21 -16.33
C HIS A 61 10.40 4.59 -15.50
N ARG A 62 10.18 3.28 -15.60
CA ARG A 62 9.07 2.58 -14.94
C ARG A 62 9.09 2.74 -13.42
N ASP A 63 10.24 2.87 -12.81
CA ASP A 63 10.46 3.01 -11.37
C ASP A 63 10.72 4.47 -10.92
N MET A 64 10.64 5.43 -11.82
CA MET A 64 10.88 6.84 -11.50
C MET A 64 9.66 7.56 -10.91
N GLY A 65 8.49 6.95 -10.97
CA GLY A 65 7.22 7.55 -10.54
C GLY A 65 6.55 8.37 -11.64
N PRO A 66 5.57 9.23 -11.29
CA PRO A 66 4.81 10.01 -12.25
C PRO A 66 5.69 11.04 -12.99
N ILE A 67 5.23 11.46 -14.19
CA ILE A 67 5.94 12.40 -15.05
C ILE A 67 6.31 13.72 -14.35
N ALA A 68 5.55 14.14 -13.33
CA ALA A 68 5.85 15.32 -12.52
C ALA A 68 7.21 15.25 -11.79
N ARG A 69 7.79 14.05 -11.67
CA ARG A 69 9.12 13.85 -11.09
C ARG A 69 10.28 14.01 -12.09
N TYR A 70 9.99 14.05 -13.38
CA TYR A 70 11.02 14.13 -14.42
C TYR A 70 11.51 15.57 -14.54
N LEU A 71 12.80 15.73 -14.77
CA LEU A 71 13.46 17.04 -14.83
C LEU A 71 14.15 17.25 -16.18
N GLY A 72 14.18 18.52 -16.61
CA GLY A 72 14.95 18.95 -17.77
C GLY A 72 14.12 19.10 -19.05
N PRO A 73 14.75 19.66 -20.10
CA PRO A 73 14.05 20.04 -21.32
C PRO A 73 13.68 18.88 -22.24
N LEU A 74 14.23 17.70 -22.01
CA LEU A 74 14.01 16.50 -22.83
C LEU A 74 12.86 15.62 -22.34
N VAL A 75 12.14 16.04 -21.28
CA VAL A 75 10.98 15.30 -20.77
C VAL A 75 9.92 15.22 -21.86
N PRO A 76 9.49 14.01 -22.26
CA PRO A 76 8.42 13.83 -23.23
C PRO A 76 7.12 14.49 -22.75
N LYS A 77 6.40 15.14 -23.64
CA LYS A 77 5.12 15.79 -23.33
C LYS A 77 3.94 14.82 -23.33
N GLU A 78 4.11 13.64 -23.92
CA GLU A 78 3.09 12.62 -23.98
C GLU A 78 2.85 11.99 -22.59
N THR A 79 1.60 11.92 -22.17
CA THR A 79 1.21 11.21 -20.96
C THR A 79 0.89 9.77 -21.31
N LEU A 80 1.62 8.83 -20.71
CA LEU A 80 1.50 7.40 -20.98
C LEU A 80 0.76 6.70 -19.84
N ILE A 81 -0.08 5.71 -20.18
CA ILE A 81 -0.92 5.00 -19.21
C ILE A 81 -0.10 4.34 -18.09
N TRP A 82 1.08 3.82 -18.40
CA TRP A 82 1.96 3.16 -17.44
C TRP A 82 2.65 4.12 -16.44
N GLN A 83 2.50 5.44 -16.64
CA GLN A 83 2.96 6.47 -15.70
C GLN A 83 1.94 6.78 -14.61
N ASP A 84 0.84 6.03 -14.57
CA ASP A 84 -0.27 6.18 -13.62
C ASP A 84 -0.79 7.63 -13.56
N PRO A 85 -1.24 8.20 -14.69
CA PRO A 85 -1.57 9.61 -14.80
C PRO A 85 -2.72 10.00 -13.87
N ILE A 86 -2.60 11.17 -13.27
CA ILE A 86 -3.61 11.80 -12.42
C ILE A 86 -3.89 13.19 -12.97
N PRO A 87 -5.16 13.63 -13.03
CA PRO A 87 -5.48 14.98 -13.45
C PRO A 87 -4.77 16.04 -12.59
N ALA A 88 -4.32 17.12 -13.21
CA ALA A 88 -3.80 18.26 -12.48
C ALA A 88 -4.89 18.95 -11.66
N VAL A 89 -4.53 19.54 -10.52
CA VAL A 89 -5.44 20.36 -9.72
C VAL A 89 -5.91 21.56 -10.54
N ASN A 90 -7.22 21.71 -10.72
CA ASN A 90 -7.85 22.73 -11.56
C ASN A 90 -8.87 23.59 -10.79
N HIS A 91 -8.75 23.66 -9.49
CA HIS A 91 -9.63 24.42 -8.60
C HIS A 91 -8.88 24.93 -7.37
N PRO A 92 -9.39 25.97 -6.68
CA PRO A 92 -8.85 26.38 -5.40
C PRO A 92 -8.90 25.24 -4.39
N LEU A 93 -7.81 25.07 -3.63
CA LEU A 93 -7.77 24.07 -2.56
C LEU A 93 -8.62 24.52 -1.36
N ILE A 94 -9.16 23.55 -0.63
CA ILE A 94 -9.89 23.79 0.62
C ILE A 94 -8.93 24.25 1.71
N GLY A 95 -9.38 25.17 2.56
CA GLY A 95 -8.63 25.67 3.71
C GLY A 95 -9.04 25.01 5.05
N GLU A 96 -8.40 25.40 6.13
CA GLU A 96 -8.65 24.86 7.48
C GLU A 96 -10.12 24.85 7.90
N PRO A 97 -10.94 25.91 7.65
CA PRO A 97 -12.37 25.88 8.00
C PRO A 97 -13.15 24.81 7.24
N ASP A 98 -12.81 24.60 5.97
CA ASP A 98 -13.44 23.59 5.11
C ASP A 98 -13.03 22.18 5.56
N ILE A 99 -11.76 21.97 5.89
CA ILE A 99 -11.22 20.73 6.43
C ILE A 99 -11.95 20.35 7.73
N ALA A 100 -12.10 21.31 8.66
CA ALA A 100 -12.82 21.07 9.91
C ALA A 100 -14.30 20.72 9.68
N ALA A 101 -14.98 21.43 8.77
CA ALA A 101 -16.37 21.16 8.41
C ALA A 101 -16.55 19.78 7.79
N LEU A 102 -15.63 19.39 6.89
CA LEU A 102 -15.65 18.06 6.25
C LEU A 102 -15.39 16.94 7.26
N LYS A 103 -14.38 17.08 8.16
CA LYS A 103 -14.15 16.12 9.24
C LYS A 103 -15.42 15.92 10.09
N ALA A 104 -16.10 16.99 10.47
CA ALA A 104 -17.35 16.93 11.23
C ALA A 104 -18.45 16.17 10.48
N LYS A 105 -18.65 16.47 9.17
CA LYS A 105 -19.63 15.77 8.32
C LYS A 105 -19.30 14.28 8.16
N ILE A 106 -18.03 13.94 7.97
CA ILE A 106 -17.58 12.55 7.83
C ILE A 106 -17.86 11.78 9.13
N LEU A 107 -17.50 12.34 10.28
CA LEU A 107 -17.76 11.69 11.58
C LEU A 107 -19.26 11.56 11.89
N ALA A 108 -20.10 12.49 11.41
CA ALA A 108 -21.55 12.44 11.54
C ALA A 108 -22.24 11.49 10.54
N SER A 109 -21.54 10.94 9.55
CA SER A 109 -22.11 10.10 8.49
C SER A 109 -22.58 8.71 8.95
N GLY A 110 -22.26 8.33 10.19
CA GLY A 110 -22.53 7.00 10.75
C GLY A 110 -21.47 5.95 10.38
N LEU A 111 -20.39 6.32 9.70
CA LEU A 111 -19.25 5.44 9.46
C LEU A 111 -18.43 5.27 10.75
N SER A 112 -18.02 4.04 11.03
CA SER A 112 -17.18 3.73 12.19
C SER A 112 -15.72 4.14 11.97
N VAL A 113 -14.98 4.30 13.07
CA VAL A 113 -13.52 4.50 13.04
C VAL A 113 -12.84 3.42 12.21
N SER A 114 -13.19 2.15 12.44
CA SER A 114 -12.65 1.01 11.70
C SER A 114 -12.86 1.14 10.19
N GLN A 115 -14.06 1.51 9.74
CA GLN A 115 -14.37 1.66 8.32
C GLN A 115 -13.57 2.77 7.65
N LEU A 116 -13.48 3.93 8.30
CA LEU A 116 -12.75 5.08 7.78
C LEU A 116 -11.24 4.82 7.72
N VAL A 117 -10.67 4.28 8.81
CA VAL A 117 -9.25 3.93 8.90
C VAL A 117 -8.88 2.85 7.88
N SER A 118 -9.67 1.76 7.80
CA SER A 118 -9.41 0.67 6.84
C SER A 118 -9.44 1.15 5.39
N THR A 119 -10.37 2.05 5.04
CA THR A 119 -10.49 2.57 3.68
C THR A 119 -9.33 3.50 3.32
N ALA A 120 -8.93 4.40 4.21
CA ALA A 120 -7.79 5.28 4.00
C ALA A 120 -6.48 4.48 3.90
N TRP A 121 -6.28 3.51 4.80
CA TRP A 121 -5.15 2.60 4.74
C TRP A 121 -5.11 1.81 3.44
N ALA A 122 -6.23 1.20 3.04
CA ALA A 122 -6.33 0.41 1.81
C ALA A 122 -5.99 1.24 0.56
N SER A 123 -6.36 2.52 0.56
CA SER A 123 -6.04 3.45 -0.53
C SER A 123 -4.53 3.77 -0.56
N ALA A 124 -3.97 4.22 0.56
CA ALA A 124 -2.60 4.73 0.64
C ALA A 124 -1.55 3.62 0.63
N SER A 125 -1.80 2.49 1.29
CA SER A 125 -0.82 1.42 1.47
C SER A 125 -0.54 0.59 0.21
N THR A 126 -1.18 0.88 -0.92
CA THR A 126 -0.80 0.32 -2.22
C THR A 126 0.51 0.90 -2.75
N PHE A 127 1.00 1.99 -2.17
CA PHE A 127 2.26 2.60 -2.57
C PHE A 127 3.44 1.64 -2.43
N ARG A 128 4.34 1.70 -3.41
CA ARG A 128 5.61 0.97 -3.41
C ARG A 128 6.77 1.94 -3.62
N GLY A 129 7.65 2.04 -2.63
CA GLY A 129 8.84 2.88 -2.70
C GLY A 129 9.85 2.46 -3.76
N SER A 130 9.80 1.20 -4.23
CA SER A 130 10.67 0.65 -5.26
C SER A 130 10.40 1.25 -6.65
N ASP A 131 9.13 1.35 -7.06
CA ASP A 131 8.73 1.86 -8.38
C ASP A 131 7.78 3.07 -8.30
N LYS A 132 7.48 3.54 -7.09
CA LYS A 132 6.66 4.73 -6.80
C LYS A 132 5.24 4.66 -7.38
N ARG A 133 4.73 3.46 -7.53
CA ARG A 133 3.35 3.19 -7.94
C ARG A 133 2.43 3.03 -6.74
N GLY A 134 1.13 3.17 -7.00
CA GLY A 134 0.12 3.09 -5.95
C GLY A 134 0.00 4.39 -5.16
N GLY A 135 -0.65 4.31 -4.00
CA GLY A 135 -0.91 5.44 -3.14
C GLY A 135 -2.35 5.95 -3.19
N ALA A 136 -2.66 6.93 -2.37
CA ALA A 136 -4.01 7.45 -2.21
C ALA A 136 -4.46 8.40 -3.33
N ASN A 137 -3.50 9.07 -3.98
CA ASN A 137 -3.77 10.01 -5.06
C ASN A 137 -4.35 9.28 -6.28
N GLY A 138 -5.39 9.83 -6.87
CA GLY A 138 -6.14 9.17 -7.93
C GLY A 138 -7.39 8.44 -7.45
N ALA A 139 -7.56 8.21 -6.15
CA ALA A 139 -8.67 7.43 -5.58
C ALA A 139 -8.94 6.11 -6.33
N ARG A 140 -7.88 5.44 -6.81
CA ARG A 140 -8.01 4.22 -7.61
C ARG A 140 -8.63 3.05 -6.85
N ILE A 141 -8.70 3.14 -5.53
CA ILE A 141 -9.43 2.17 -4.70
C ILE A 141 -10.91 2.00 -5.11
N ARG A 142 -11.52 3.01 -5.75
CA ARG A 142 -12.90 2.94 -6.28
C ARG A 142 -13.00 2.32 -7.68
N LEU A 143 -11.87 2.08 -8.33
CA LEU A 143 -11.77 1.62 -9.72
C LEU A 143 -11.29 0.16 -9.77
N ALA A 144 -11.56 -0.51 -10.89
CA ALA A 144 -10.96 -1.81 -11.16
C ALA A 144 -9.42 -1.64 -11.37
N PRO A 145 -8.60 -2.55 -10.85
CA PRO A 145 -8.98 -3.79 -10.15
C PRO A 145 -9.11 -3.62 -8.62
N GLN A 146 -8.71 -2.49 -8.03
CA GLN A 146 -8.54 -2.33 -6.56
C GLN A 146 -9.86 -2.45 -5.80
N LYS A 147 -10.98 -1.97 -6.37
CA LYS A 147 -12.30 -2.03 -5.72
C LYS A 147 -12.77 -3.46 -5.44
N ASP A 148 -12.26 -4.42 -6.21
CA ASP A 148 -12.67 -5.83 -6.17
C ASP A 148 -11.70 -6.72 -5.38
N TRP A 149 -10.57 -6.17 -4.89
CA TRP A 149 -9.63 -6.93 -4.08
C TRP A 149 -10.24 -7.36 -2.75
N GLU A 150 -10.12 -8.65 -2.43
CA GLU A 150 -10.66 -9.24 -1.20
C GLU A 150 -10.21 -8.48 0.05
N VAL A 151 -8.93 -8.13 0.13
CA VAL A 151 -8.34 -7.39 1.26
C VAL A 151 -9.00 -6.03 1.51
N ASN A 152 -9.64 -5.44 0.49
CA ASN A 152 -10.32 -4.16 0.59
C ASN A 152 -11.80 -4.30 1.02
N GLN A 153 -12.26 -5.53 1.22
CA GLN A 153 -13.65 -5.81 1.66
C GLN A 153 -14.69 -5.06 0.79
N PRO A 154 -14.90 -5.47 -0.47
CA PRO A 154 -15.65 -4.71 -1.48
C PRO A 154 -17.02 -4.17 -1.04
N ALA A 155 -17.77 -4.95 -0.26
CA ALA A 155 -19.09 -4.53 0.24
C ALA A 155 -18.97 -3.35 1.25
N GLN A 156 -18.03 -3.43 2.18
CA GLN A 156 -17.75 -2.35 3.13
C GLN A 156 -17.20 -1.12 2.41
N LEU A 157 -16.24 -1.32 1.53
CA LEU A 157 -15.63 -0.26 0.72
C LEU A 157 -16.70 0.52 -0.06
N LYS A 158 -17.61 -0.18 -0.73
CA LYS A 158 -18.73 0.44 -1.46
C LYS A 158 -19.56 1.33 -0.55
N THR A 159 -19.89 0.86 0.66
CA THR A 159 -20.67 1.64 1.64
C THR A 159 -19.93 2.92 2.04
N VAL A 160 -18.64 2.83 2.33
CA VAL A 160 -17.83 4.00 2.70
C VAL A 160 -17.75 5.00 1.54
N LEU A 161 -17.43 4.54 0.34
CA LEU A 161 -17.33 5.39 -0.84
C LEU A 161 -18.64 6.12 -1.14
N GLN A 162 -19.79 5.44 -1.08
CA GLN A 162 -21.11 6.07 -1.29
C GLN A 162 -21.38 7.21 -0.29
N LYS A 163 -21.00 7.05 0.97
CA LYS A 163 -21.14 8.10 1.99
C LYS A 163 -20.22 9.28 1.71
N LEU A 164 -18.95 9.02 1.36
CA LEU A 164 -18.00 10.08 1.04
C LEU A 164 -18.38 10.83 -0.24
N GLU A 165 -18.86 10.14 -1.27
CA GLU A 165 -19.39 10.75 -2.49
C GLU A 165 -20.63 11.63 -2.24
N ALA A 166 -21.50 11.22 -1.32
CA ALA A 166 -22.64 12.05 -0.92
C ALA A 166 -22.16 13.35 -0.26
N ILE A 167 -21.20 13.24 0.69
CA ILE A 167 -20.60 14.41 1.33
C ILE A 167 -19.91 15.33 0.30
N GLN A 168 -19.18 14.74 -0.66
CA GLN A 168 -18.54 15.47 -1.76
C GLN A 168 -19.54 16.32 -2.55
N LYS A 169 -20.66 15.71 -2.93
CA LYS A 169 -21.72 16.37 -3.72
C LYS A 169 -22.41 17.51 -2.96
N GLU A 170 -22.57 17.34 -1.65
CA GLU A 170 -23.30 18.30 -0.79
C GLU A 170 -22.41 19.44 -0.32
N PHE A 171 -21.10 19.35 -0.43
CA PHE A 171 -20.18 20.29 0.24
C PHE A 171 -20.15 21.68 -0.41
N GLY A 172 -20.53 21.81 -1.68
CA GLY A 172 -20.62 23.09 -2.38
C GLY A 172 -19.27 23.68 -2.85
N LYS A 173 -18.14 23.10 -2.46
CA LYS A 173 -16.79 23.40 -2.98
C LYS A 173 -16.19 22.14 -3.61
N LYS A 174 -15.28 22.34 -4.57
CA LYS A 174 -14.59 21.20 -5.19
C LYS A 174 -13.59 20.58 -4.20
N VAL A 175 -13.71 19.31 -3.98
CA VAL A 175 -12.78 18.47 -3.23
C VAL A 175 -12.76 17.09 -3.89
N SER A 176 -11.60 16.47 -4.03
CA SER A 176 -11.48 15.13 -4.62
C SER A 176 -11.96 14.05 -3.66
N LEU A 177 -12.41 12.92 -4.19
CA LEU A 177 -12.70 11.76 -3.37
C LEU A 177 -11.42 11.19 -2.74
N ALA A 178 -10.27 11.29 -3.42
CA ALA A 178 -8.96 10.94 -2.88
C ALA A 178 -8.65 11.70 -1.58
N ASP A 179 -8.87 13.02 -1.59
CA ASP A 179 -8.72 13.85 -0.38
C ASP A 179 -9.72 13.47 0.71
N LEU A 180 -11.00 13.20 0.36
CA LEU A 180 -12.00 12.81 1.34
C LEU A 180 -11.72 11.45 1.99
N ILE A 181 -11.18 10.48 1.25
CA ILE A 181 -10.76 9.18 1.80
C ILE A 181 -9.68 9.37 2.85
N VAL A 182 -8.62 10.13 2.52
CA VAL A 182 -7.52 10.40 3.46
C VAL A 182 -8.00 11.22 4.64
N LEU A 183 -8.78 12.29 4.40
CA LEU A 183 -9.35 13.13 5.45
C LEU A 183 -10.25 12.35 6.41
N GLY A 184 -11.02 11.39 5.88
CA GLY A 184 -11.85 10.48 6.66
C GLY A 184 -11.02 9.63 7.62
N GLY A 185 -9.91 9.08 7.13
CA GLY A 185 -8.95 8.38 7.97
C GLY A 185 -8.34 9.27 9.06
N CYS A 186 -7.91 10.49 8.70
CA CYS A 186 -7.37 11.46 9.66
C CYS A 186 -8.39 11.83 10.74
N ALA A 187 -9.64 12.10 10.35
CA ALA A 187 -10.71 12.43 11.30
C ALA A 187 -11.02 11.26 12.26
N ALA A 188 -10.99 10.04 11.75
CA ALA A 188 -11.20 8.83 12.56
C ALA A 188 -10.06 8.61 13.56
N VAL A 189 -8.80 8.85 13.16
CA VAL A 189 -7.62 8.76 14.04
C VAL A 189 -7.68 9.82 15.12
N GLU A 190 -8.01 11.08 14.80
CA GLU A 190 -8.20 12.15 15.78
C GLU A 190 -9.28 11.79 16.81
N LYS A 191 -10.44 11.32 16.33
CA LYS A 191 -11.51 10.85 17.21
C LYS A 191 -11.05 9.73 18.13
N ALA A 192 -10.39 8.72 17.60
CA ALA A 192 -9.92 7.56 18.37
C ALA A 192 -8.86 7.95 19.41
N ALA A 193 -7.97 8.88 19.09
CA ALA A 193 -6.99 9.44 20.02
C ALA A 193 -7.68 10.24 21.14
N LYS A 194 -8.65 11.08 20.80
CA LYS A 194 -9.44 11.83 21.78
C LYS A 194 -10.22 10.92 22.72
N ASP A 195 -10.82 9.84 22.19
CA ASP A 195 -11.52 8.81 22.98
C ASP A 195 -10.54 8.06 23.92
N ALA A 196 -9.24 8.03 23.58
CA ALA A 196 -8.16 7.51 24.45
C ALA A 196 -7.63 8.55 25.46
N GLY A 197 -8.14 9.78 25.44
CA GLY A 197 -7.72 10.88 26.32
C GLY A 197 -6.49 11.64 25.82
N VAL A 198 -6.12 11.51 24.55
CA VAL A 198 -5.00 12.26 23.94
C VAL A 198 -5.54 13.16 22.84
N ASP A 199 -5.44 14.47 23.04
CA ASP A 199 -5.83 15.44 22.03
C ASP A 199 -4.69 15.63 21.02
N VAL A 200 -4.96 15.38 19.75
CA VAL A 200 -3.97 15.43 18.66
C VAL A 200 -4.64 15.86 17.36
N LYS A 201 -3.95 16.68 16.58
CA LYS A 201 -4.34 17.02 15.21
C LYS A 201 -3.52 16.14 14.25
N VAL A 202 -4.19 15.37 13.41
CA VAL A 202 -3.53 14.62 12.33
C VAL A 202 -3.31 15.57 11.15
N PRO A 203 -2.07 15.74 10.68
CA PRO A 203 -1.78 16.58 9.52
C PRO A 203 -2.58 16.13 8.30
N PHE A 204 -3.02 17.10 7.51
CA PHE A 204 -3.70 16.85 6.24
C PHE A 204 -3.40 17.96 5.25
N THR A 205 -2.91 17.61 4.09
CA THR A 205 -2.67 18.55 2.98
C THR A 205 -3.57 18.17 1.80
N PRO A 206 -4.49 19.07 1.37
CA PRO A 206 -5.35 18.85 0.22
C PRO A 206 -4.55 18.89 -1.10
N GLY A 207 -5.19 18.49 -2.20
CA GLY A 207 -4.59 18.59 -3.54
C GLY A 207 -4.44 17.25 -4.26
N ARG A 208 -4.93 16.15 -3.68
CA ARG A 208 -5.11 14.90 -4.44
C ARG A 208 -6.24 15.08 -5.45
N MET A 209 -6.15 14.35 -6.55
CA MET A 209 -7.18 14.36 -7.60
C MET A 209 -7.66 12.93 -7.87
N ASP A 210 -8.79 12.81 -8.55
CA ASP A 210 -9.41 11.53 -8.87
C ASP A 210 -9.06 11.11 -10.30
N ALA A 211 -8.40 9.98 -10.47
CA ALA A 211 -8.13 9.38 -11.77
C ALA A 211 -9.41 8.73 -12.33
N SER A 212 -9.49 8.62 -13.64
CA SER A 212 -10.54 7.84 -14.32
C SER A 212 -10.13 6.37 -14.50
N GLN A 213 -11.09 5.53 -14.95
CA GLN A 213 -10.77 4.13 -15.27
C GLN A 213 -9.81 4.05 -16.47
N GLU A 214 -9.97 4.94 -17.45
CA GLU A 214 -9.12 5.03 -18.65
C GLU A 214 -7.69 5.48 -18.31
N GLN A 215 -7.51 6.16 -17.19
CA GLN A 215 -6.20 6.54 -16.64
C GLN A 215 -5.59 5.46 -15.74
N THR A 216 -6.22 4.30 -15.64
CA THR A 216 -5.79 3.19 -14.78
C THR A 216 -5.37 2.00 -15.63
N ASP A 217 -4.08 1.69 -15.61
CA ASP A 217 -3.50 0.52 -16.28
C ASP A 217 -3.84 -0.75 -15.48
N VAL A 218 -5.04 -1.32 -15.75
CA VAL A 218 -5.63 -2.43 -14.99
C VAL A 218 -4.69 -3.63 -14.89
N GLU A 219 -4.07 -4.02 -16.00
CA GLU A 219 -3.21 -5.19 -16.05
C GLU A 219 -1.96 -5.03 -15.17
N THR A 220 -1.36 -3.85 -15.20
CA THR A 220 -0.13 -3.60 -14.43
C THR A 220 -0.40 -3.16 -13.00
N PHE A 221 -1.67 -2.92 -12.61
CA PHE A 221 -2.07 -2.77 -11.20
C PHE A 221 -2.22 -4.11 -10.47
N ALA A 222 -2.37 -5.23 -11.18
CA ALA A 222 -2.49 -6.55 -10.55
C ALA A 222 -1.34 -6.89 -9.56
N PRO A 223 -0.06 -6.57 -9.85
CA PRO A 223 1.03 -6.79 -8.89
C PRO A 223 0.96 -5.94 -7.62
N LEU A 224 0.10 -4.91 -7.56
CA LEU A 224 -0.11 -4.11 -6.35
C LEU A 224 -1.09 -4.78 -5.38
N GLU A 225 -1.85 -5.80 -5.80
CA GLU A 225 -2.73 -6.57 -4.93
C GLU A 225 -1.90 -7.27 -3.84
N PRO A 226 -2.16 -6.97 -2.56
CA PRO A 226 -1.43 -7.63 -1.48
C PRO A 226 -1.78 -9.11 -1.40
N ARG A 227 -0.76 -9.98 -1.42
CA ARG A 227 -0.93 -11.40 -1.04
C ARG A 227 -0.92 -11.57 0.46
N ALA A 228 -0.20 -10.70 1.15
CA ALA A 228 -0.21 -10.55 2.58
C ALA A 228 -0.18 -9.06 2.94
N ASP A 229 -0.89 -8.68 3.98
CA ASP A 229 -0.81 -7.35 4.59
C ASP A 229 -0.86 -7.49 6.11
N GLY A 230 0.31 -7.55 6.72
CA GLY A 230 0.44 -7.70 8.16
C GLY A 230 -0.16 -6.53 8.95
N PHE A 231 -0.25 -5.34 8.36
CA PHE A 231 -0.90 -4.19 8.98
C PHE A 231 -2.41 -4.38 9.15
N ARG A 232 -3.07 -5.09 8.22
CA ARG A 232 -4.49 -5.45 8.29
C ARG A 232 -4.75 -6.91 8.72
N ASN A 233 -3.71 -7.60 9.19
CA ASN A 233 -3.74 -9.02 9.55
C ASN A 233 -4.34 -9.92 8.45
N TYR A 234 -4.00 -9.61 7.19
CA TYR A 234 -4.51 -10.27 6.01
C TYR A 234 -3.48 -11.23 5.41
N LEU A 235 -3.95 -12.41 5.09
CA LEU A 235 -3.21 -13.41 4.31
C LEU A 235 -4.17 -14.00 3.28
N SER A 236 -3.84 -13.87 1.99
CA SER A 236 -4.67 -14.43 0.93
C SER A 236 -4.58 -15.97 0.90
N GLY A 237 -5.63 -16.62 0.39
CA GLY A 237 -5.60 -18.07 0.14
C GLY A 237 -4.64 -18.50 -0.98
N LYS A 238 -3.98 -17.55 -1.68
CA LYS A 238 -3.00 -17.82 -2.73
C LYS A 238 -1.68 -18.29 -2.12
N ARG A 239 -0.86 -19.04 -2.91
CA ARG A 239 0.46 -19.50 -2.47
C ARG A 239 1.31 -18.33 -1.98
N GLN A 240 1.83 -18.46 -0.77
CA GLN A 240 2.75 -17.50 -0.17
C GLN A 240 4.19 -17.90 -0.51
N PHE A 241 5.06 -16.90 -0.67
CA PHE A 241 6.49 -17.09 -0.97
C PHE A 241 7.39 -16.78 0.23
N MET A 242 6.82 -16.16 1.28
CA MET A 242 7.52 -15.81 2.51
C MET A 242 6.57 -15.98 3.70
N ALA A 243 7.11 -16.08 4.90
CA ALA A 243 6.31 -16.15 6.11
C ALA A 243 5.53 -14.83 6.32
N PRO A 244 4.36 -14.86 7.00
CA PRO A 244 3.53 -13.67 7.20
C PRO A 244 4.27 -12.50 7.88
N GLU A 245 5.15 -12.79 8.83
CA GLU A 245 5.99 -11.80 9.50
C GLU A 245 7.09 -11.22 8.59
N GLU A 246 7.63 -12.01 7.68
CA GLU A 246 8.58 -11.54 6.65
C GLU A 246 7.86 -10.65 5.64
N ALA A 247 6.65 -11.03 5.22
CA ALA A 247 5.80 -10.23 4.34
C ALA A 247 5.40 -8.89 4.97
N LEU A 248 5.25 -8.81 6.32
CA LEU A 248 5.07 -7.55 7.01
C LEU A 248 6.28 -6.62 6.83
N VAL A 249 7.49 -7.16 7.00
CA VAL A 249 8.75 -6.39 6.85
C VAL A 249 8.92 -5.92 5.40
N ASP A 250 8.68 -6.80 4.41
CA ASP A 250 8.70 -6.43 3.00
C ASP A 250 7.71 -5.29 2.70
N ARG A 251 6.48 -5.39 3.21
CA ARG A 251 5.48 -4.34 3.07
C ARG A 251 5.91 -3.03 3.73
N ALA A 252 6.49 -3.09 4.93
CA ALA A 252 7.01 -1.92 5.63
C ALA A 252 8.13 -1.23 4.82
N GLN A 253 9.03 -2.00 4.21
CA GLN A 253 10.07 -1.47 3.32
C GLN A 253 9.50 -0.79 2.08
N LEU A 254 8.49 -1.39 1.43
CA LEU A 254 7.79 -0.77 0.29
C LEU A 254 7.13 0.56 0.69
N LEU A 255 6.62 0.67 1.92
CA LEU A 255 6.08 1.90 2.50
C LEU A 255 7.15 2.81 3.13
N LYS A 256 8.45 2.50 2.95
CA LYS A 256 9.58 3.25 3.51
C LYS A 256 9.52 3.44 5.03
N LEU A 257 8.92 2.50 5.74
CA LEU A 257 8.77 2.55 7.18
C LEU A 257 10.01 2.02 7.89
N THR A 258 10.39 2.68 8.96
CA THR A 258 11.33 2.18 9.95
C THR A 258 10.68 1.15 10.88
N ALA A 259 11.48 0.41 11.65
CA ALA A 259 10.95 -0.56 12.61
C ALA A 259 10.02 0.08 13.68
N PRO A 260 10.34 1.25 14.27
CA PRO A 260 9.39 1.95 15.15
C PRO A 260 8.08 2.34 14.46
N GLU A 261 8.14 2.91 13.25
CA GLU A 261 6.93 3.29 12.48
C GLU A 261 6.06 2.07 12.14
N MET A 262 6.68 0.97 11.72
CA MET A 262 5.98 -0.31 11.51
C MET A 262 5.30 -0.79 12.79
N THR A 263 6.01 -0.72 13.92
CA THR A 263 5.52 -1.19 15.22
C THR A 263 4.29 -0.41 15.67
N VAL A 264 4.34 0.92 15.67
CA VAL A 264 3.19 1.73 16.09
C VAL A 264 2.00 1.58 15.17
N LEU A 265 2.24 1.45 13.84
CA LEU A 265 1.16 1.25 12.87
C LEU A 265 0.46 -0.10 13.06
N VAL A 266 1.20 -1.18 13.26
CA VAL A 266 0.58 -2.49 13.53
C VAL A 266 -0.25 -2.43 14.82
N GLY A 267 0.34 -1.98 15.93
CA GLY A 267 -0.38 -1.90 17.21
C GLY A 267 -1.61 -1.00 17.13
N GLY A 268 -1.49 0.17 16.51
CA GLY A 268 -2.60 1.12 16.37
C GLY A 268 -3.71 0.60 15.46
N LEU A 269 -3.39 0.04 14.29
CA LEU A 269 -4.39 -0.52 13.37
C LEU A 269 -5.14 -1.70 14.01
N ARG A 270 -4.50 -2.49 14.89
CA ARG A 270 -5.17 -3.54 15.66
C ARG A 270 -6.22 -2.96 16.60
N VAL A 271 -5.85 -2.01 17.44
CA VAL A 271 -6.81 -1.42 18.41
C VAL A 271 -7.90 -0.59 17.72
N LEU A 272 -7.62 -0.03 16.54
CA LEU A 272 -8.62 0.65 15.71
C LEU A 272 -9.55 -0.30 14.96
N GLY A 273 -9.30 -1.62 15.00
CA GLY A 273 -10.13 -2.63 14.34
C GLY A 273 -10.02 -2.63 12.81
N ALA A 274 -8.85 -2.27 12.28
CA ALA A 274 -8.62 -2.17 10.83
C ALA A 274 -8.29 -3.51 10.14
N ASN A 275 -8.46 -4.63 10.83
CA ASN A 275 -8.19 -5.96 10.29
C ASN A 275 -9.11 -6.29 9.10
N ALA A 276 -8.56 -6.92 8.07
CA ALA A 276 -9.33 -7.44 6.96
C ALA A 276 -10.34 -8.49 7.45
N GLY A 277 -11.52 -8.53 6.82
CA GLY A 277 -12.58 -9.46 7.20
C GLY A 277 -13.14 -9.27 8.63
N GLN A 278 -12.89 -8.12 9.26
CA GLN A 278 -13.30 -7.86 10.65
C GLN A 278 -12.71 -8.85 11.66
N SER A 279 -11.57 -9.48 11.33
CA SER A 279 -10.88 -10.43 12.19
C SER A 279 -10.56 -9.84 13.56
N LYS A 280 -10.70 -10.64 14.62
CA LYS A 280 -10.38 -10.25 16.00
C LYS A 280 -8.97 -10.64 16.43
N HIS A 281 -8.22 -11.34 15.59
CA HIS A 281 -6.84 -11.71 15.89
C HIS A 281 -5.95 -10.47 16.01
N GLY A 282 -5.20 -10.37 17.09
CA GLY A 282 -4.34 -9.22 17.37
C GLY A 282 -5.07 -8.01 17.98
N VAL A 283 -6.40 -8.03 18.10
CA VAL A 283 -7.17 -6.95 18.72
C VAL A 283 -7.08 -7.11 20.26
N PHE A 284 -5.90 -6.78 20.80
CA PHE A 284 -5.62 -6.95 22.24
C PHE A 284 -6.10 -5.76 23.07
N THR A 285 -7.37 -5.40 22.91
CA THR A 285 -8.01 -4.31 23.67
C THR A 285 -9.46 -4.63 23.97
N LYS A 286 -9.95 -4.12 25.09
CA LYS A 286 -11.37 -4.14 25.45
C LYS A 286 -12.15 -2.93 24.91
N LYS A 287 -11.45 -1.99 24.25
CA LYS A 287 -12.02 -0.76 23.69
C LYS A 287 -11.64 -0.60 22.21
N PRO A 288 -12.08 -1.51 21.32
CA PRO A 288 -11.78 -1.39 19.89
C PRO A 288 -12.33 -0.07 19.33
N GLY A 289 -11.58 0.54 18.41
CA GLY A 289 -11.88 1.86 17.84
C GLY A 289 -11.31 3.02 18.65
N THR A 290 -10.57 2.76 19.73
CA THR A 290 -9.90 3.75 20.57
C THR A 290 -8.39 3.59 20.42
N LEU A 291 -7.64 4.66 20.14
CA LEU A 291 -6.19 4.60 19.88
C LEU A 291 -5.40 4.55 21.19
N THR A 292 -5.36 3.37 21.79
CA THR A 292 -4.62 3.07 23.01
C THR A 292 -3.38 2.25 22.71
N ASN A 293 -2.42 2.21 23.65
CA ASN A 293 -1.26 1.33 23.59
C ASN A 293 -1.56 -0.12 24.08
N ASP A 294 -2.84 -0.48 24.21
CA ASP A 294 -3.30 -1.75 24.74
C ASP A 294 -2.72 -2.97 24.01
N PHE A 295 -2.48 -2.87 22.71
CA PHE A 295 -1.85 -3.95 21.94
C PHE A 295 -0.54 -4.41 22.59
N PHE A 296 0.35 -3.47 22.90
CA PHE A 296 1.65 -3.77 23.48
C PHE A 296 1.53 -4.23 24.94
N VAL A 297 0.70 -3.54 25.73
CA VAL A 297 0.47 -3.87 27.13
C VAL A 297 -0.05 -5.31 27.27
N ASN A 298 -1.04 -5.69 26.47
CA ASN A 298 -1.66 -7.01 26.58
C ASN A 298 -0.85 -8.11 25.88
N LEU A 299 -0.10 -7.79 24.81
CA LEU A 299 0.83 -8.75 24.19
C LEU A 299 1.92 -9.19 25.18
N LEU A 300 2.47 -8.24 25.94
CA LEU A 300 3.61 -8.46 26.84
C LEU A 300 3.20 -8.79 28.29
N ALA A 301 1.88 -8.86 28.56
CA ALA A 301 1.37 -9.10 29.90
C ALA A 301 1.81 -10.46 30.46
N MET A 302 2.49 -10.44 31.62
CA MET A 302 3.01 -11.65 32.28
C MET A 302 1.91 -12.63 32.75
N ASN A 303 0.67 -12.18 32.79
CA ASN A 303 -0.50 -13.01 33.11
C ASN A 303 -1.20 -13.54 31.85
N THR A 304 -0.51 -13.60 30.72
CA THR A 304 -0.99 -14.18 29.47
C THR A 304 0.05 -15.18 28.97
N GLN A 305 -0.34 -16.44 28.83
CA GLN A 305 0.48 -17.49 28.25
C GLN A 305 0.00 -17.77 26.82
N TRP A 306 0.91 -17.61 25.85
CA TRP A 306 0.62 -17.85 24.44
C TRP A 306 0.89 -19.31 24.07
N GLN A 307 -0.06 -19.93 23.36
CA GLN A 307 0.07 -21.27 22.83
C GLN A 307 -0.58 -21.38 21.44
N PRO A 308 -0.13 -22.29 20.56
CA PRO A 308 -0.78 -22.53 19.28
C PRO A 308 -2.26 -22.89 19.47
N ALA A 309 -3.13 -22.25 18.67
CA ALA A 309 -4.52 -22.70 18.52
C ALA A 309 -4.60 -23.85 17.50
N GLY A 310 -5.71 -24.55 17.43
CA GLY A 310 -5.88 -25.68 16.50
C GLY A 310 -5.82 -25.34 15.00
N SER A 311 -5.73 -24.04 14.63
CA SER A 311 -5.60 -23.56 13.25
C SER A 311 -4.20 -23.05 12.98
N ASP A 312 -3.70 -23.26 11.75
CA ASP A 312 -2.36 -22.85 11.34
C ASP A 312 -2.15 -21.33 11.47
N GLY A 313 -1.04 -20.95 12.10
CA GLY A 313 -0.64 -19.56 12.27
C GLY A 313 -1.46 -18.74 13.28
N VAL A 314 -2.43 -19.35 14.00
CA VAL A 314 -3.22 -18.70 15.05
C VAL A 314 -2.75 -19.17 16.42
N TYR A 315 -2.75 -18.26 17.39
CA TYR A 315 -2.35 -18.49 18.77
C TYR A 315 -3.41 -17.96 19.73
N GLU A 316 -3.53 -18.61 20.87
CA GLU A 316 -4.37 -18.22 21.98
C GLU A 316 -3.53 -17.71 23.14
N GLY A 317 -3.84 -16.52 23.62
CA GLY A 317 -3.33 -15.97 24.86
C GLY A 317 -4.28 -16.33 26.00
N ARG A 318 -3.83 -17.21 26.89
CA ARG A 318 -4.64 -17.76 28.00
C ARG A 318 -4.19 -17.23 29.35
N ASP A 319 -5.14 -17.13 30.25
CA ASP A 319 -4.84 -16.91 31.66
C ASP A 319 -4.16 -18.15 32.25
N PRO A 320 -2.95 -18.03 32.84
CA PRO A 320 -2.23 -19.21 33.36
C PRO A 320 -2.89 -19.87 34.57
N LYS A 321 -3.83 -19.19 35.26
CA LYS A 321 -4.52 -19.74 36.43
C LYS A 321 -5.85 -20.40 36.07
N THR A 322 -6.64 -19.75 35.20
CA THR A 322 -7.98 -20.22 34.82
C THR A 322 -8.00 -21.01 33.51
N ASN A 323 -6.94 -20.91 32.72
CA ASN A 323 -6.84 -21.45 31.37
C ASN A 323 -7.85 -20.84 30.36
N GLU A 324 -8.54 -19.75 30.72
CA GLU A 324 -9.47 -19.07 29.85
C GLU A 324 -8.74 -18.31 28.75
N VAL A 325 -9.29 -18.34 27.52
CA VAL A 325 -8.76 -17.56 26.39
C VAL A 325 -9.09 -16.10 26.58
N LYS A 326 -8.07 -15.26 26.71
CA LYS A 326 -8.18 -13.80 26.79
C LYS A 326 -8.12 -13.15 25.41
N TRP A 327 -7.19 -13.61 24.59
CA TRP A 327 -6.85 -13.04 23.30
C TRP A 327 -6.59 -14.12 22.25
N THR A 328 -6.73 -13.77 20.99
CA THR A 328 -6.21 -14.56 19.87
C THR A 328 -5.33 -13.69 19.01
N GLY A 329 -4.26 -14.23 18.49
CA GLY A 329 -3.29 -13.50 17.64
C GLY A 329 -2.73 -14.38 16.54
N THR A 330 -2.08 -13.75 15.57
CA THR A 330 -1.36 -14.44 14.51
C THR A 330 0.15 -14.36 14.74
N ARG A 331 0.93 -15.05 13.91
CA ARG A 331 2.40 -14.93 13.92
C ARG A 331 2.87 -13.48 13.77
N VAL A 332 2.15 -12.69 12.94
CA VAL A 332 2.42 -11.25 12.75
C VAL A 332 2.27 -10.45 14.04
N ASP A 333 1.31 -10.82 14.88
CA ASP A 333 1.11 -10.14 16.16
C ASP A 333 2.17 -10.55 17.19
N LEU A 334 2.49 -11.85 17.25
CA LEU A 334 3.38 -12.41 18.27
C LEU A 334 4.87 -12.10 18.02
N ILE A 335 5.27 -11.77 16.78
CA ILE A 335 6.65 -11.40 16.49
C ILE A 335 7.10 -10.16 17.28
N PHE A 336 6.17 -9.24 17.61
CA PHE A 336 6.43 -8.07 18.44
C PHE A 336 6.69 -8.42 19.92
N GLY A 337 6.39 -9.64 20.33
CA GLY A 337 6.73 -10.16 21.66
C GLY A 337 7.93 -11.12 21.69
N SER A 338 8.38 -11.60 20.54
CA SER A 338 9.41 -12.66 20.43
C SER A 338 10.69 -12.26 19.73
N HIS A 339 10.65 -11.38 18.72
CA HIS A 339 11.85 -10.89 18.05
C HIS A 339 12.51 -9.79 18.88
N SER A 340 13.81 -9.91 19.17
CA SER A 340 14.51 -9.05 20.14
C SER A 340 14.35 -7.55 19.89
N GLN A 341 14.53 -7.09 18.66
CA GLN A 341 14.39 -5.67 18.31
C GLN A 341 12.94 -5.19 18.39
N LEU A 342 11.99 -5.95 17.83
CA LEU A 342 10.57 -5.57 17.84
C LEU A 342 9.98 -5.63 19.24
N ARG A 343 10.44 -6.59 20.06
CA ARG A 343 10.08 -6.68 21.48
C ARG A 343 10.56 -5.46 22.26
N ALA A 344 11.79 -5.04 22.07
CA ALA A 344 12.31 -3.84 22.73
C ALA A 344 11.48 -2.59 22.40
N LEU A 345 11.05 -2.43 21.13
CA LEU A 345 10.13 -1.35 20.73
C LEU A 345 8.73 -1.51 21.38
N ALA A 346 8.21 -2.74 21.40
CA ALA A 346 6.92 -3.03 22.04
C ALA A 346 6.96 -2.73 23.55
N GLU A 347 8.06 -3.03 24.24
CA GLU A 347 8.25 -2.73 25.67
C GLU A 347 8.23 -1.21 25.93
N VAL A 348 8.87 -0.40 25.08
CA VAL A 348 8.79 1.07 25.18
C VAL A 348 7.35 1.54 25.14
N TYR A 349 6.56 1.08 24.16
CA TYR A 349 5.15 1.50 24.02
C TYR A 349 4.23 0.86 25.05
N ALA A 350 4.61 -0.24 25.70
CA ALA A 350 3.85 -0.86 26.79
C ALA A 350 3.99 -0.14 28.13
N CYS A 351 4.94 0.78 28.27
CA CYS A 351 5.15 1.55 29.50
C CYS A 351 3.92 2.41 29.86
N ASN A 352 3.68 2.63 31.15
CA ASN A 352 2.52 3.36 31.66
C ASN A 352 2.49 4.83 31.20
N ASP A 353 3.65 5.44 30.99
CA ASP A 353 3.85 6.81 30.54
C ASP A 353 3.93 6.97 29.02
N ALA A 354 3.90 5.86 28.27
CA ALA A 354 4.08 5.86 26.82
C ALA A 354 2.83 6.20 26.01
N LYS A 355 1.65 6.32 26.62
CA LYS A 355 0.38 6.52 25.90
C LYS A 355 0.40 7.69 24.93
N ALA A 356 0.86 8.86 25.37
CA ALA A 356 0.91 10.06 24.52
C ALA A 356 2.01 9.93 23.45
N ALA A 357 3.14 9.33 23.77
CA ALA A 357 4.23 9.08 22.82
C ALA A 357 3.76 8.12 21.71
N PHE A 358 3.12 7.02 22.07
CA PHE A 358 2.54 6.06 21.11
C PHE A 358 1.57 6.76 20.14
N VAL A 359 0.65 7.57 20.63
CA VAL A 359 -0.33 8.28 19.79
C VAL A 359 0.37 9.24 18.83
N LYS A 360 1.36 10.02 19.32
CA LYS A 360 2.14 10.93 18.46
C LYS A 360 2.92 10.20 17.37
N ASP A 361 3.59 9.11 17.73
CA ASP A 361 4.39 8.34 16.80
C ASP A 361 3.49 7.60 15.77
N PHE A 362 2.31 7.12 16.21
CA PHE A 362 1.31 6.57 15.29
C PHE A 362 0.83 7.63 14.30
N VAL A 363 0.50 8.84 14.75
CA VAL A 363 0.04 9.93 13.90
C VAL A 363 1.13 10.32 12.88
N ALA A 364 2.38 10.41 13.29
CA ALA A 364 3.48 10.72 12.40
C ALA A 364 3.68 9.63 11.32
N ALA A 365 3.64 8.35 11.73
CA ALA A 365 3.76 7.22 10.80
C ALA A 365 2.53 7.12 9.87
N TRP A 366 1.33 7.42 10.38
CA TRP A 366 0.11 7.49 9.57
C TRP A 366 0.20 8.59 8.52
N ASP A 367 0.55 9.81 8.90
CA ASP A 367 0.72 10.94 7.98
C ASP A 367 1.73 10.63 6.89
N LYS A 368 2.86 10.03 7.26
CA LYS A 368 3.87 9.57 6.30
C LYS A 368 3.26 8.65 5.25
N VAL A 369 2.52 7.61 5.65
CA VAL A 369 1.91 6.66 4.71
C VAL A 369 0.88 7.35 3.81
N MET A 370 0.05 8.24 4.37
CA MET A 370 -0.97 8.97 3.61
C MET A 370 -0.39 9.90 2.54
N ASN A 371 0.88 10.28 2.66
CA ASN A 371 1.54 11.25 1.78
C ASN A 371 2.69 10.65 0.93
N LEU A 372 2.94 9.34 0.94
CA LEU A 372 4.05 8.71 0.23
C LEU A 372 4.06 8.98 -1.29
N ASP A 373 2.89 9.15 -1.88
CA ASP A 373 2.68 9.41 -3.30
C ASP A 373 2.51 10.92 -3.65
N ARG A 374 2.65 11.80 -2.65
CA ARG A 374 2.54 13.25 -2.81
C ARG A 374 3.90 13.84 -3.17
N PHE A 375 4.28 13.70 -4.43
CA PHE A 375 5.53 14.25 -4.98
C PHE A 375 5.51 15.76 -5.24
N ASP A 376 4.39 16.40 -4.98
CA ASP A 376 4.15 17.83 -5.03
C ASP A 376 4.38 18.54 -3.67
N LEU A 377 4.60 17.76 -2.60
CA LEU A 377 4.90 18.26 -1.25
C LEU A 377 6.41 18.14 -0.98
N ALA A 378 7.25 18.81 -1.76
CA ALA A 378 8.70 18.77 -1.57
C ALA A 378 9.18 19.90 -0.63
#